data_fa9a351ec07b2ffd8ba79c786c8462e0
#
_entry.id   fa9a351ec07b2ffd8ba79c786c8462e0
#
_cell.length_a   1.000
_cell.length_b   1.000
_cell.length_c   1.000
_cell.angle_alpha   90.00
_cell.angle_beta   90.00
_cell.angle_gamma   90.00
#
_symmetry.space_group_name_H-M   'P 1'
#
loop_
_entity.id
_entity.type
_entity.pdbx_description
1 polymer ?
#
loop_
_entity_poly.entity_id
_entity_poly.type
_entity_poly.pdbx_seq_one_letter_code
_entity_poly.pdbx_strand_id
1 'polypeptide(L)'
;MNRLAVLAIAGMASIIIVAGRAIPAGAAAVPATASYETISGSGSSAESVAIEQWAEDVEPEGLTVNFNPDGSAAGRGDYMQGSLVDFALSDVPFRDGSDKLAGTSRETVSWGYSYIPAVAEGIAFVYNVPVHGKQVTGLRLSPSTLLGIFTGKITNWDSPQITGDNGHRLPSLRIKPVVDLAEFGPTYYFTQWLAKMFPRQWNAFCAQVTKGRVKAPCGPTAFYPVSGPGWHPQAEDGASQVADYVGSSHSAGSISFVQDAYALTGGLPTAELRNPDGRYVMPGSANVAWGLTAATVNENPRSRLYLQENLDAVYTLKKPLSYPLSYYAYWIVPRSGTQLPPIFNRAAGGSLSAFISFALCTGQDEAAELGYALLPPNLVQAGLRQVATIPGHVAVPSLAQCDRLPAPF
;
A
#
# COMPACT_ATOMS: atom_id res chain seq x y z
N MET A 1 46.26 43.59 37.27
CA MET A 1 46.08 44.22 38.62
C MET A 1 44.56 44.29 38.84
N ASN A 2 44.15 43.90 40.06
CA ASN A 2 42.82 43.92 40.63
C ASN A 2 41.89 42.72 40.32
N ARG A 3 41.88 41.77 41.15
CA ARG A 3 41.36 41.46 42.51
C ARG A 3 39.95 40.92 42.44
N LEU A 4 39.91 39.64 42.80
CA LEU A 4 38.72 38.84 43.17
C LEU A 4 37.95 39.49 44.34
N ALA A 5 36.63 39.37 44.32
CA ALA A 5 35.79 39.41 45.52
C ALA A 5 34.88 38.18 45.53
N VAL A 6 35.12 37.30 46.48
CA VAL A 6 34.28 36.15 46.85
C VAL A 6 33.22 36.64 47.82
N LEU A 7 31.93 36.43 47.50
CA LEU A 7 30.84 36.59 48.52
C LEU A 7 30.33 35.19 48.85
N ALA A 8 30.55 34.82 50.14
CA ALA A 8 29.94 33.68 50.79
C ALA A 8 28.55 34.06 51.26
N ILE A 9 27.51 33.31 50.87
CA ILE A 9 26.17 33.40 51.46
C ILE A 9 25.91 32.12 52.23
N ALA A 10 25.76 32.34 53.57
CA ALA A 10 25.45 31.28 54.52
C ALA A 10 24.02 30.75 54.36
N GLY A 11 23.89 29.42 54.27
CA GLY A 11 22.59 28.74 54.20
C GLY A 11 21.90 28.63 55.55
N MET A 12 20.65 29.02 55.62
CA MET A 12 19.72 28.61 56.68
C MET A 12 18.96 27.35 56.22
N ALA A 13 19.23 26.25 56.92
CA ALA A 13 18.45 25.02 56.74
C ALA A 13 17.14 25.11 57.53
N SER A 14 16.03 25.22 56.86
CA SER A 14 14.71 25.08 57.47
C SER A 14 14.30 23.60 57.45
N ILE A 15 14.23 23.00 58.64
CA ILE A 15 13.70 21.63 58.81
C ILE A 15 12.18 21.69 58.71
N ILE A 16 11.62 21.17 57.62
CA ILE A 16 10.18 20.95 57.49
C ILE A 16 9.86 19.55 58.03
N ILE A 17 9.18 19.51 59.18
CA ILE A 17 8.61 18.27 59.72
C ILE A 17 7.38 17.94 58.93
N VAL A 18 7.49 16.93 58.00
CA VAL A 18 6.34 16.38 57.32
C VAL A 18 5.69 15.33 58.22
N ALA A 19 4.52 15.69 58.75
CA ALA A 19 3.67 14.75 59.48
C ALA A 19 3.24 13.61 58.55
N GLY A 20 3.66 12.37 58.83
CA GLY A 20 3.29 11.18 58.09
C GLY A 20 1.79 10.94 58.15
N ARG A 21 1.13 11.10 57.00
CA ARG A 21 -0.20 10.53 56.78
C ARG A 21 -0.03 9.04 56.48
N ALA A 22 -0.61 8.18 57.27
CA ALA A 22 -0.73 6.77 57.01
C ALA A 22 -1.49 6.56 55.69
N ILE A 23 -0.84 5.93 54.71
CA ILE A 23 -1.45 5.50 53.48
C ILE A 23 -2.33 4.27 53.81
N PRO A 24 -3.64 4.27 53.49
CA PRO A 24 -4.46 3.08 53.69
C PRO A 24 -3.91 1.96 52.85
N ALA A 25 -3.70 0.78 53.45
CA ALA A 25 -3.36 -0.46 52.78
C ALA A 25 -4.55 -0.92 51.93
N GLY A 26 -4.55 -0.52 50.66
CA GLY A 26 -5.56 -0.78 49.67
C GLY A 26 -5.11 -0.27 48.31
N ALA A 27 -3.79 -0.37 48.05
CA ALA A 27 -3.32 -0.14 46.68
C ALA A 27 -3.91 -1.25 45.81
N ALA A 28 -4.91 -0.88 45.00
CA ALA A 28 -5.30 -1.73 43.89
C ALA A 28 -4.04 -2.07 43.12
N ALA A 29 -3.78 -3.37 42.91
CA ALA A 29 -2.66 -3.82 42.13
C ALA A 29 -2.76 -3.10 40.78
N VAL A 30 -1.72 -2.36 40.41
CA VAL A 30 -1.55 -1.83 39.05
C VAL A 30 -1.69 -3.04 38.18
N PRO A 31 -2.63 -3.06 37.20
CA PRO A 31 -2.72 -4.19 36.28
C PRO A 31 -1.34 -4.38 35.68
N ALA A 32 -0.85 -5.63 35.71
CA ALA A 32 0.41 -5.98 35.08
C ALA A 32 0.37 -5.43 33.64
N THR A 33 1.33 -4.58 33.27
CA THR A 33 1.50 -4.11 31.91
C THR A 33 1.52 -5.36 31.02
N ALA A 34 0.68 -5.40 30.01
CA ALA A 34 0.61 -6.53 29.11
C ALA A 34 2.01 -6.79 28.56
N SER A 35 2.56 -7.99 28.82
CA SER A 35 3.86 -8.37 28.28
C SER A 35 3.62 -8.80 26.85
N TYR A 36 4.06 -7.97 25.90
CA TYR A 36 4.03 -8.34 24.48
C TYR A 36 5.23 -9.25 24.13
N GLU A 37 4.98 -10.23 23.26
CA GLU A 37 6.06 -10.95 22.58
C GLU A 37 6.51 -10.17 21.35
N THR A 38 7.81 -10.24 21.04
CA THR A 38 8.34 -9.72 19.77
C THR A 38 7.67 -10.46 18.61
N ILE A 39 7.20 -9.74 17.62
CA ILE A 39 6.64 -10.29 16.39
C ILE A 39 7.51 -9.94 15.20
N SER A 40 7.52 -10.83 14.20
CA SER A 40 8.30 -10.66 12.97
C SER A 40 7.42 -10.78 11.75
N GLY A 41 7.65 -9.92 10.78
CA GLY A 41 6.97 -9.93 9.49
C GLY A 41 7.93 -9.72 8.33
N SER A 42 7.47 -10.06 7.13
CA SER A 42 8.16 -9.73 5.89
C SER A 42 7.17 -9.39 4.79
N GLY A 43 7.62 -8.71 3.75
CA GLY A 43 6.77 -8.46 2.61
C GLY A 43 7.02 -7.16 1.86
N SER A 44 5.95 -6.55 1.40
CA SER A 44 6.02 -5.42 0.48
C SER A 44 6.91 -4.29 0.98
N SER A 45 7.86 -3.92 0.13
CA SER A 45 8.73 -2.76 0.37
C SER A 45 8.02 -1.43 0.13
N ALA A 46 6.88 -1.45 -0.54
CA ALA A 46 6.12 -0.24 -0.83
C ALA A 46 5.53 0.39 0.45
N GLU A 47 5.10 -0.43 1.40
CA GLU A 47 4.51 0.01 2.66
C GLU A 47 5.50 0.00 3.83
N SER A 48 6.78 -0.34 3.59
CA SER A 48 7.77 -0.49 4.67
C SER A 48 7.88 0.75 5.55
N VAL A 49 7.84 1.93 4.94
CA VAL A 49 7.94 3.20 5.67
C VAL A 49 6.81 3.37 6.70
N ALA A 50 5.58 3.00 6.34
CA ALA A 50 4.46 3.04 7.28
C ALA A 50 4.61 1.98 8.38
N ILE A 51 5.04 0.75 8.02
CA ILE A 51 5.22 -0.34 8.98
C ILE A 51 6.34 -0.01 9.97
N GLU A 52 7.46 0.54 9.50
CA GLU A 52 8.60 0.95 10.32
C GLU A 52 8.19 2.06 11.29
N GLN A 53 7.45 3.08 10.80
CA GLN A 53 6.94 4.14 11.67
C GLN A 53 6.02 3.57 12.76
N TRP A 54 5.03 2.77 12.41
CA TRP A 54 4.13 2.15 13.39
C TRP A 54 4.86 1.23 14.37
N ALA A 55 5.93 0.56 13.94
CA ALA A 55 6.77 -0.25 14.83
C ALA A 55 7.51 0.63 15.86
N GLU A 56 8.04 1.78 15.42
CA GLU A 56 8.67 2.77 16.30
C GLU A 56 7.66 3.36 17.31
N ASP A 57 6.43 3.63 16.88
CA ASP A 57 5.40 4.24 17.72
C ASP A 57 4.91 3.31 18.84
N VAL A 58 4.88 1.99 18.61
CA VAL A 58 4.44 1.01 19.61
C VAL A 58 5.57 0.48 20.49
N GLU A 59 6.84 0.73 20.16
CA GLU A 59 8.00 0.26 20.93
C GLU A 59 8.01 0.79 22.37
N PRO A 60 7.70 2.09 22.66
CA PRO A 60 7.63 2.62 24.04
C PRO A 60 6.63 1.89 24.94
N GLU A 61 5.61 1.24 24.35
CA GLU A 61 4.60 0.44 25.06
C GLU A 61 5.05 -1.01 25.28
N GLY A 62 6.28 -1.34 24.88
CA GLY A 62 6.88 -2.66 25.04
C GLY A 62 6.50 -3.66 23.95
N LEU A 63 5.98 -3.20 22.81
CA LEU A 63 5.68 -4.03 21.64
C LEU A 63 6.78 -3.86 20.58
N THR A 64 7.64 -4.87 20.45
CA THR A 64 8.70 -4.89 19.44
C THR A 64 8.22 -5.60 18.17
N VAL A 65 8.34 -4.91 17.03
CA VAL A 65 7.98 -5.41 15.69
C VAL A 65 9.21 -5.38 14.80
N ASN A 66 9.58 -6.53 14.25
CA ASN A 66 10.63 -6.63 13.24
C ASN A 66 9.98 -6.82 11.87
N PHE A 67 10.34 -5.99 10.90
CA PHE A 67 9.83 -6.11 9.54
C PHE A 67 10.97 -6.18 8.53
N ASN A 68 10.89 -7.15 7.59
CA ASN A 68 11.84 -7.28 6.48
C ASN A 68 11.14 -6.91 5.15
N PRO A 69 11.48 -5.75 4.53
CA PRO A 69 10.83 -5.27 3.32
C PRO A 69 11.42 -5.87 2.04
N ASP A 70 11.38 -7.17 1.88
CA ASP A 70 11.97 -7.92 0.76
C ASP A 70 11.01 -8.19 -0.41
N GLY A 71 9.83 -7.58 -0.37
CA GLY A 71 8.83 -7.60 -1.44
C GLY A 71 7.64 -8.53 -1.18
N SER A 72 6.51 -8.22 -1.79
CA SER A 72 5.23 -8.94 -1.61
C SER A 72 5.34 -10.44 -1.88
N ALA A 73 6.09 -10.85 -2.91
CA ALA A 73 6.27 -12.27 -3.25
C ALA A 73 7.11 -13.02 -2.21
N ALA A 74 8.17 -12.38 -1.70
CA ALA A 74 9.02 -12.95 -0.66
C ALA A 74 8.23 -13.10 0.65
N GLY A 75 7.54 -12.06 1.11
CA GLY A 75 6.71 -12.12 2.31
C GLY A 75 5.64 -13.21 2.25
N ARG A 76 4.94 -13.37 1.12
CA ARG A 76 4.02 -14.50 0.95
C ARG A 76 4.74 -15.85 1.01
N GLY A 77 5.95 -15.93 0.43
CA GLY A 77 6.81 -17.11 0.49
C GLY A 77 7.20 -17.47 1.92
N ASP A 78 7.65 -16.49 2.71
CA ASP A 78 8.03 -16.66 4.10
C ASP A 78 6.84 -17.09 4.97
N TYR A 79 5.68 -16.48 4.75
CA TYR A 79 4.45 -16.88 5.43
C TYR A 79 4.06 -18.33 5.09
N MET A 80 4.20 -18.75 3.82
CA MET A 80 3.91 -20.13 3.42
C MET A 80 4.84 -21.15 4.03
N GLN A 81 6.06 -20.77 4.42
CA GLN A 81 6.99 -21.66 5.14
C GLN A 81 6.56 -21.86 6.60
N GLY A 82 5.88 -20.88 7.21
CA GLY A 82 5.31 -20.95 8.55
C GLY A 82 6.31 -21.02 9.70
N SER A 83 7.58 -20.85 9.44
CA SER A 83 8.66 -20.91 10.42
C SER A 83 9.54 -19.66 10.47
N LEU A 84 9.22 -18.67 9.66
CA LEU A 84 10.04 -17.46 9.49
C LEU A 84 9.38 -16.21 10.07
N VAL A 85 8.06 -16.05 9.87
CA VAL A 85 7.35 -14.83 10.22
C VAL A 85 5.98 -15.12 10.85
N ASP A 86 5.53 -14.19 11.72
CA ASP A 86 4.20 -14.23 12.35
C ASP A 86 3.13 -13.67 11.40
N PHE A 87 3.53 -12.75 10.51
CA PHE A 87 2.66 -12.14 9.52
C PHE A 87 3.40 -11.84 8.22
N ALA A 88 2.67 -11.64 7.15
CA ALA A 88 3.22 -11.05 5.93
C ALA A 88 2.45 -9.80 5.53
N LEU A 89 3.10 -8.95 4.72
CA LEU A 89 2.50 -7.80 4.06
C LEU A 89 2.62 -7.99 2.55
N SER A 90 1.54 -7.76 1.82
CA SER A 90 1.53 -7.97 0.36
C SER A 90 0.53 -7.07 -0.33
N ASP A 91 0.96 -6.41 -1.41
CA ASP A 91 0.06 -5.65 -2.29
C ASP A 91 -1.00 -6.56 -2.94
N VAL A 92 -0.63 -7.78 -3.25
CA VAL A 92 -1.50 -8.72 -3.97
C VAL A 92 -1.78 -9.96 -3.12
N PRO A 93 -2.95 -10.59 -3.26
CA PRO A 93 -3.25 -11.83 -2.56
C PRO A 93 -2.38 -12.99 -3.06
N PHE A 94 -2.40 -14.13 -2.34
CA PHE A 94 -1.76 -15.36 -2.82
C PHE A 94 -2.23 -15.70 -4.24
N ARG A 95 -1.27 -16.07 -5.09
CA ARG A 95 -1.54 -16.44 -6.49
C ARG A 95 -2.43 -17.68 -6.55
N ASP A 96 -3.54 -17.57 -7.25
CA ASP A 96 -4.48 -18.67 -7.44
C ASP A 96 -4.22 -19.50 -8.70
N GLY A 97 -3.16 -19.17 -9.45
CA GLY A 97 -2.79 -19.79 -10.73
C GLY A 97 -3.64 -19.34 -11.92
N SER A 98 -4.45 -18.28 -11.78
CA SER A 98 -5.29 -17.75 -12.85
C SER A 98 -4.56 -16.78 -13.80
N ASP A 99 -3.36 -16.28 -13.43
CA ASP A 99 -2.56 -15.39 -14.27
C ASP A 99 -2.02 -16.11 -15.50
N LYS A 100 -2.73 -15.92 -16.60
CA LYS A 100 -2.38 -16.57 -17.88
C LYS A 100 -1.21 -15.90 -18.59
N LEU A 101 -0.94 -14.62 -18.31
CA LEU A 101 0.16 -13.89 -18.93
C LEU A 101 1.50 -14.31 -18.35
N ALA A 102 1.62 -14.28 -17.05
CA ALA A 102 2.84 -14.71 -16.36
C ALA A 102 2.99 -16.23 -16.33
N GLY A 103 1.88 -16.97 -16.38
CA GLY A 103 1.90 -18.44 -16.27
C GLY A 103 2.39 -18.91 -14.89
N THR A 104 2.16 -18.10 -13.86
CA THR A 104 2.61 -18.39 -12.50
C THR A 104 1.83 -19.53 -11.88
N SER A 105 2.53 -20.35 -11.09
CA SER A 105 1.91 -21.42 -10.31
C SER A 105 1.06 -20.87 -9.17
N ARG A 106 0.06 -21.67 -8.75
CA ARG A 106 -0.71 -21.40 -7.56
C ARG A 106 0.17 -21.45 -6.31
N GLU A 107 0.02 -20.48 -5.44
CA GLU A 107 0.56 -20.52 -4.09
C GLU A 107 -0.41 -21.30 -3.17
N THR A 108 0.13 -22.19 -2.35
CA THR A 108 -0.68 -23.04 -1.47
C THR A 108 -0.19 -22.89 -0.05
N VAL A 109 -1.08 -22.45 0.82
CA VAL A 109 -0.83 -22.27 2.26
C VAL A 109 -1.41 -23.48 3.00
N SER A 110 -0.64 -24.09 3.91
CA SER A 110 -1.03 -25.29 4.66
C SER A 110 -1.88 -24.98 5.89
N TRP A 111 -1.96 -23.72 6.31
CA TRP A 111 -2.72 -23.26 7.48
C TRP A 111 -3.71 -22.16 7.08
N GLY A 112 -4.64 -21.88 7.99
CA GLY A 112 -5.63 -20.84 7.75
C GLY A 112 -5.06 -19.45 7.97
N TYR A 113 -5.53 -18.54 7.14
CA TYR A 113 -5.13 -17.13 7.20
C TYR A 113 -6.31 -16.20 6.96
N SER A 114 -6.15 -14.95 7.36
CA SER A 114 -7.03 -13.84 7.01
C SER A 114 -6.23 -12.78 6.26
N TYR A 115 -6.89 -12.12 5.31
CA TYR A 115 -6.46 -10.85 4.77
C TYR A 115 -7.09 -9.72 5.56
N ILE A 116 -6.29 -8.72 5.93
CA ILE A 116 -6.72 -7.50 6.61
C ILE A 116 -6.25 -6.32 5.76
N PRO A 117 -7.09 -5.31 5.44
CA PRO A 117 -6.60 -4.09 4.81
C PRO A 117 -5.46 -3.46 5.62
N ALA A 118 -4.38 -3.08 4.97
CA ALA A 118 -3.20 -2.51 5.63
C ALA A 118 -3.08 -1.00 5.36
N VAL A 119 -2.65 -0.64 4.19
CA VAL A 119 -2.41 0.72 3.73
C VAL A 119 -3.14 0.94 2.41
N ALA A 120 -3.75 2.11 2.24
CA ALA A 120 -4.40 2.48 1.00
C ALA A 120 -3.43 3.24 0.09
N GLU A 121 -3.50 2.95 -1.21
CA GLU A 121 -2.59 3.47 -2.21
C GLU A 121 -3.30 3.89 -3.50
N GLY A 122 -2.70 4.86 -4.19
CA GLY A 122 -3.05 5.23 -5.56
C GLY A 122 -1.96 4.87 -6.55
N ILE A 123 -2.33 4.48 -7.76
CA ILE A 123 -1.39 4.28 -8.85
C ILE A 123 -1.09 5.62 -9.52
N ALA A 124 0.11 6.14 -9.35
CA ALA A 124 0.60 7.36 -9.97
C ALA A 124 1.19 7.08 -11.37
N PHE A 125 0.73 7.80 -12.39
CA PHE A 125 1.35 7.76 -13.72
C PHE A 125 2.43 8.84 -13.82
N VAL A 126 3.66 8.44 -13.57
CA VAL A 126 4.84 9.32 -13.60
C VAL A 126 5.39 9.44 -15.02
N TYR A 127 5.85 10.62 -15.40
CA TYR A 127 6.29 10.87 -16.78
C TYR A 127 7.48 11.82 -16.86
N ASN A 128 8.15 11.78 -18.01
CA ASN A 128 9.26 12.70 -18.34
C ASN A 128 9.05 13.28 -19.74
N VAL A 129 8.45 14.45 -19.81
CA VAL A 129 8.17 15.15 -21.08
C VAL A 129 8.75 16.58 -21.03
N PRO A 130 10.02 16.74 -21.37
CA PRO A 130 10.65 18.05 -21.39
C PRO A 130 10.27 18.87 -22.64
N VAL A 131 9.99 20.16 -22.46
CA VAL A 131 9.77 21.15 -23.51
C VAL A 131 10.72 22.31 -23.27
N HIS A 132 11.63 22.57 -24.21
CA HIS A 132 12.66 23.62 -24.09
C HIS A 132 13.39 23.57 -22.73
N GLY A 133 13.74 22.37 -22.26
CA GLY A 133 14.46 22.14 -21.01
C GLY A 133 13.60 22.27 -19.74
N LYS A 134 12.29 22.49 -19.86
CA LYS A 134 11.35 22.52 -18.74
C LYS A 134 10.40 21.32 -18.82
N GLN A 135 10.18 20.69 -17.70
CA GLN A 135 9.22 19.59 -17.58
C GLN A 135 7.79 20.08 -17.79
N VAL A 136 7.01 19.37 -18.61
CA VAL A 136 5.55 19.58 -18.68
C VAL A 136 4.95 19.28 -17.31
N THR A 137 4.02 20.12 -16.87
CA THR A 137 3.23 19.93 -15.64
C THR A 137 1.75 19.89 -15.95
N GLY A 138 0.95 19.30 -15.07
CA GLY A 138 -0.51 19.22 -15.24
C GLY A 138 -0.94 18.35 -16.43
N LEU A 139 -0.16 17.31 -16.77
CA LEU A 139 -0.51 16.35 -17.80
C LEU A 139 -1.83 15.64 -17.45
N ARG A 140 -2.75 15.58 -18.40
CA ARG A 140 -4.05 14.93 -18.27
C ARG A 140 -4.13 13.70 -19.17
N LEU A 141 -4.58 12.59 -18.61
CA LEU A 141 -4.73 11.35 -19.36
C LEU A 141 -6.12 10.72 -19.09
N SER A 142 -6.85 10.43 -20.16
CA SER A 142 -8.09 9.66 -20.06
C SER A 142 -7.80 8.16 -19.95
N PRO A 143 -8.73 7.35 -19.44
CA PRO A 143 -8.63 5.89 -19.42
C PRO A 143 -8.27 5.27 -20.77
N SER A 144 -8.87 5.76 -21.86
CA SER A 144 -8.58 5.27 -23.22
C SER A 144 -7.17 5.65 -23.69
N THR A 145 -6.68 6.81 -23.28
CA THR A 145 -5.32 7.26 -23.59
C THR A 145 -4.29 6.39 -22.88
N LEU A 146 -4.48 6.11 -21.59
CA LEU A 146 -3.61 5.18 -20.84
C LEU A 146 -3.60 3.79 -21.46
N LEU A 147 -4.77 3.21 -21.75
CA LEU A 147 -4.85 1.94 -22.47
C LEU A 147 -4.05 1.99 -23.76
N GLY A 148 -4.21 3.07 -24.56
CA GLY A 148 -3.50 3.21 -25.84
C GLY A 148 -1.98 3.26 -25.67
N ILE A 149 -1.49 3.97 -24.67
CA ILE A 149 -0.06 4.05 -24.34
C ILE A 149 0.48 2.69 -23.92
N PHE A 150 -0.13 2.07 -22.93
CA PHE A 150 0.36 0.81 -22.33
C PHE A 150 0.00 -0.45 -23.15
N THR A 151 -0.65 -0.30 -24.30
CA THR A 151 -0.80 -1.37 -25.31
C THR A 151 -0.06 -1.05 -26.61
N GLY A 152 0.74 0.02 -26.65
CA GLY A 152 1.54 0.41 -27.82
C GLY A 152 0.74 0.96 -29.01
N LYS A 153 -0.51 1.40 -28.77
CA LYS A 153 -1.36 2.01 -29.82
C LYS A 153 -1.14 3.52 -29.94
N ILE A 154 -0.76 4.17 -28.85
CA ILE A 154 -0.36 5.57 -28.81
C ILE A 154 1.14 5.60 -28.53
N THR A 155 1.92 6.09 -29.48
CA THR A 155 3.38 6.01 -29.45
C THR A 155 4.08 7.38 -29.51
N ASN A 156 3.31 8.46 -29.56
CA ASN A 156 3.83 9.83 -29.58
C ASN A 156 3.01 10.73 -28.69
N TRP A 157 3.71 11.63 -27.96
CA TRP A 157 3.08 12.58 -27.04
C TRP A 157 2.21 13.63 -27.76
N ASP A 158 2.43 13.91 -29.04
CA ASP A 158 1.60 14.83 -29.84
C ASP A 158 0.35 14.16 -30.45
N SER A 159 0.01 12.93 -30.04
CA SER A 159 -1.14 12.23 -30.56
C SER A 159 -2.45 13.00 -30.35
N PRO A 160 -3.45 12.87 -31.24
CA PRO A 160 -4.73 13.54 -31.11
C PRO A 160 -5.46 13.25 -29.79
N GLN A 161 -5.33 12.02 -29.26
CA GLN A 161 -5.95 11.62 -28.00
C GLN A 161 -5.36 12.41 -26.83
N ILE A 162 -4.04 12.50 -26.73
CA ILE A 162 -3.34 13.26 -25.68
C ILE A 162 -3.64 14.74 -25.84
N THR A 163 -3.65 15.26 -27.09
CA THR A 163 -4.05 16.64 -27.38
C THR A 163 -5.47 16.93 -26.91
N GLY A 164 -6.40 15.98 -27.11
CA GLY A 164 -7.80 16.10 -26.67
C GLY A 164 -7.94 16.14 -25.15
N ASP A 165 -7.16 15.32 -24.43
CA ASP A 165 -7.16 15.29 -22.96
C ASP A 165 -6.60 16.58 -22.36
N ASN A 166 -5.61 17.21 -23.01
CA ASN A 166 -4.88 18.39 -22.50
C ASN A 166 -5.38 19.74 -23.05
N GLY A 167 -6.19 19.73 -24.11
CA GLY A 167 -6.65 20.94 -24.79
C GLY A 167 -5.56 21.67 -25.62
N HIS A 168 -4.35 21.13 -25.67
CA HIS A 168 -3.24 21.64 -26.47
C HIS A 168 -2.30 20.51 -26.89
N ARG A 169 -1.56 20.73 -27.95
CA ARG A 169 -0.59 19.76 -28.46
C ARG A 169 0.68 19.75 -27.64
N LEU A 170 1.12 18.55 -27.25
CA LEU A 170 2.43 18.32 -26.63
C LEU A 170 3.51 18.19 -27.72
N PRO A 171 4.80 18.16 -27.35
CA PRO A 171 5.88 18.01 -28.31
C PRO A 171 5.79 16.68 -29.08
N SER A 172 6.24 16.68 -30.34
CA SER A 172 6.42 15.46 -31.10
C SER A 172 7.62 14.69 -30.52
N LEU A 173 7.31 13.84 -29.53
CA LEU A 173 8.27 13.04 -28.78
C LEU A 173 7.74 11.62 -28.67
N ARG A 174 8.58 10.62 -28.99
CA ARG A 174 8.20 9.22 -28.87
C ARG A 174 7.91 8.87 -27.41
N ILE A 175 6.78 8.20 -27.17
CA ILE A 175 6.46 7.64 -25.87
C ILE A 175 7.32 6.40 -25.62
N LYS A 176 7.90 6.32 -24.43
CA LYS A 176 8.68 5.19 -23.91
C LYS A 176 7.97 4.64 -22.66
N PRO A 177 7.06 3.67 -22.80
CA PRO A 177 6.49 3.03 -21.60
C PRO A 177 7.60 2.33 -20.82
N VAL A 178 7.57 2.48 -19.50
CA VAL A 178 8.48 1.81 -18.56
C VAL A 178 7.64 0.89 -17.68
N VAL A 179 8.09 -0.33 -17.44
CA VAL A 179 7.36 -1.33 -16.66
C VAL A 179 8.31 -2.03 -15.68
N ASP A 180 7.76 -2.54 -14.60
CA ASP A 180 8.50 -3.34 -13.64
C ASP A 180 8.66 -4.78 -14.14
N LEU A 181 9.86 -5.36 -13.95
CA LEU A 181 10.17 -6.76 -14.27
C LEU A 181 9.64 -7.72 -13.21
N ALA A 182 9.60 -7.27 -11.94
CA ALA A 182 9.19 -8.08 -10.81
C ALA A 182 7.66 -8.22 -10.70
N GLU A 183 7.21 -9.05 -9.78
CA GLU A 183 5.84 -9.06 -9.31
C GLU A 183 5.54 -7.72 -8.63
N PHE A 184 4.54 -6.99 -9.15
CA PHE A 184 4.32 -5.61 -8.74
C PHE A 184 2.83 -5.32 -8.52
N GLY A 185 2.49 -4.78 -7.33
CA GLY A 185 1.11 -4.44 -6.97
C GLY A 185 0.43 -3.50 -7.94
N PRO A 186 1.01 -2.33 -8.27
CA PRO A 186 0.46 -1.42 -9.27
C PRO A 186 0.23 -2.08 -10.63
N THR A 187 1.08 -3.02 -11.05
CA THR A 187 0.85 -3.79 -12.28
C THR A 187 -0.42 -4.64 -12.18
N TYR A 188 -0.61 -5.33 -11.04
CA TYR A 188 -1.79 -6.15 -10.83
C TYR A 188 -3.08 -5.33 -10.90
N TYR A 189 -3.16 -4.24 -10.15
CA TYR A 189 -4.37 -3.41 -10.09
C TYR A 189 -4.61 -2.60 -11.36
N PHE A 190 -3.57 -2.12 -12.02
CA PHE A 190 -3.71 -1.49 -13.32
C PHE A 190 -4.23 -2.47 -14.39
N THR A 191 -3.69 -3.69 -14.43
CA THR A 191 -4.15 -4.71 -15.40
C THR A 191 -5.52 -5.27 -15.04
N GLN A 192 -5.89 -5.35 -13.75
CA GLN A 192 -7.24 -5.67 -13.30
C GLN A 192 -8.25 -4.62 -13.80
N TRP A 193 -7.90 -3.34 -13.64
CA TRP A 193 -8.69 -2.24 -14.17
C TRP A 193 -8.81 -2.29 -15.70
N LEU A 194 -7.71 -2.55 -16.42
CA LEU A 194 -7.74 -2.72 -17.87
C LEU A 194 -8.62 -3.89 -18.31
N ALA A 195 -8.51 -5.02 -17.62
CA ALA A 195 -9.33 -6.21 -17.91
C ALA A 195 -10.82 -5.96 -17.65
N LYS A 196 -11.17 -5.16 -16.64
CA LYS A 196 -12.54 -4.81 -16.29
C LYS A 196 -13.13 -3.74 -17.20
N MET A 197 -12.41 -2.64 -17.41
CA MET A 197 -12.92 -1.46 -18.12
C MET A 197 -12.79 -1.60 -19.65
N PHE A 198 -11.79 -2.35 -20.13
CA PHE A 198 -11.47 -2.50 -21.55
C PHE A 198 -11.25 -3.97 -21.96
N PRO A 199 -12.16 -4.89 -21.66
CA PRO A 199 -11.92 -6.33 -21.81
C PRO A 199 -11.57 -6.74 -23.25
N ARG A 200 -12.15 -6.11 -24.26
CA ARG A 200 -11.85 -6.42 -25.66
C ARG A 200 -10.42 -6.04 -26.03
N GLN A 201 -10.01 -4.84 -25.68
CA GLN A 201 -8.69 -4.29 -26.03
C GLN A 201 -7.59 -4.98 -25.23
N TRP A 202 -7.81 -5.22 -23.92
CA TRP A 202 -6.89 -5.94 -23.07
C TRP A 202 -6.67 -7.38 -23.56
N ASN A 203 -7.73 -8.12 -23.86
CA ASN A 203 -7.65 -9.46 -24.44
C ASN A 203 -6.89 -9.48 -25.78
N ALA A 204 -7.10 -8.47 -26.64
CA ALA A 204 -6.38 -8.36 -27.90
C ALA A 204 -4.88 -8.11 -27.70
N PHE A 205 -4.52 -7.25 -26.72
CA PHE A 205 -3.13 -7.01 -26.35
C PHE A 205 -2.45 -8.27 -25.80
N CYS A 206 -3.10 -8.99 -24.88
CA CYS A 206 -2.59 -10.26 -24.35
C CYS A 206 -2.33 -11.29 -25.46
N ALA A 207 -3.28 -11.43 -26.38
CA ALA A 207 -3.12 -12.33 -27.54
C ALA A 207 -1.97 -11.87 -28.45
N GLN A 208 -1.83 -10.56 -28.67
CA GLN A 208 -0.75 -9.98 -29.48
C GLN A 208 0.62 -10.31 -28.88
N VAL A 209 0.87 -9.94 -27.62
CA VAL A 209 2.20 -10.10 -26.98
C VAL A 209 2.59 -11.57 -26.78
N THR A 210 1.60 -12.45 -26.65
CA THR A 210 1.83 -13.89 -26.48
C THR A 210 1.73 -14.70 -27.78
N LYS A 211 1.62 -14.04 -28.94
CA LYS A 211 1.41 -14.71 -30.24
C LYS A 211 0.22 -15.68 -30.21
N GLY A 212 -0.87 -15.28 -29.54
CA GLY A 212 -2.09 -16.07 -29.44
C GLY A 212 -2.06 -17.22 -28.43
N ARG A 213 -1.02 -17.38 -27.63
CA ARG A 213 -0.98 -18.41 -26.56
C ARG A 213 -2.02 -18.14 -25.47
N VAL A 214 -2.15 -16.89 -25.03
CA VAL A 214 -3.17 -16.50 -24.06
C VAL A 214 -4.49 -16.23 -24.78
N LYS A 215 -5.53 -16.96 -24.37
CA LYS A 215 -6.91 -16.80 -24.87
C LYS A 215 -7.74 -15.97 -23.90
N ALA A 216 -8.72 -15.27 -24.45
CA ALA A 216 -9.70 -14.52 -23.65
C ALA A 216 -10.51 -15.44 -22.70
N PRO A 217 -10.87 -14.97 -21.50
CA PRO A 217 -10.42 -13.73 -20.90
C PRO A 217 -8.96 -13.82 -20.44
N CYS A 218 -8.20 -12.74 -20.63
CA CYS A 218 -6.80 -12.65 -20.19
C CYS A 218 -6.71 -12.59 -18.66
N GLY A 219 -7.52 -11.75 -18.04
CA GLY A 219 -7.47 -11.48 -16.60
C GLY A 219 -6.37 -10.47 -16.21
N PRO A 220 -6.23 -10.19 -14.92
CA PRO A 220 -5.13 -9.39 -14.38
C PRO A 220 -3.81 -10.17 -14.38
N THR A 221 -2.71 -9.44 -14.30
CA THR A 221 -1.37 -9.96 -14.07
C THR A 221 -0.58 -9.01 -13.17
N ALA A 222 0.24 -9.56 -12.29
CA ALA A 222 1.20 -8.78 -11.53
C ALA A 222 2.55 -8.58 -12.27
N PHE A 223 2.70 -9.20 -13.45
CA PHE A 223 3.89 -9.12 -14.31
C PHE A 223 3.53 -8.50 -15.66
N TYR A 224 3.81 -7.21 -15.84
CA TYR A 224 3.50 -6.57 -17.12
C TYR A 224 4.34 -7.17 -18.25
N PRO A 225 3.78 -7.40 -19.44
CA PRO A 225 4.57 -7.93 -20.56
C PRO A 225 5.75 -7.01 -20.92
N VAL A 226 6.96 -7.55 -20.90
CA VAL A 226 8.20 -6.79 -21.19
C VAL A 226 8.63 -6.90 -22.66
N SER A 227 7.98 -7.77 -23.42
CA SER A 227 8.25 -7.96 -24.85
C SER A 227 7.07 -8.61 -25.58
N GLY A 228 7.00 -8.42 -26.89
CA GLY A 228 6.01 -9.05 -27.74
C GLY A 228 5.90 -8.36 -29.09
N PRO A 229 5.19 -8.92 -30.07
CA PRO A 229 4.99 -8.27 -31.35
C PRO A 229 4.40 -6.87 -31.22
N GLY A 230 5.15 -5.85 -31.66
CA GLY A 230 4.73 -4.45 -31.59
C GLY A 230 4.70 -3.85 -30.16
N TRP A 231 5.30 -4.54 -29.17
CA TRP A 231 5.39 -4.10 -27.80
C TRP A 231 6.81 -4.31 -27.22
N HIS A 232 7.50 -3.22 -26.95
CA HIS A 232 8.89 -3.21 -26.45
C HIS A 232 9.06 -2.07 -25.45
N PRO A 233 8.56 -2.19 -24.22
CA PRO A 233 8.75 -1.17 -23.18
C PRO A 233 10.19 -1.20 -22.69
N GLN A 234 10.61 -0.13 -22.03
CA GLN A 234 11.73 -0.21 -21.12
C GLN A 234 11.29 -1.04 -19.90
N ALA A 235 12.19 -1.85 -19.36
CA ALA A 235 11.90 -2.66 -18.19
C ALA A 235 12.99 -2.44 -17.15
N GLU A 236 12.56 -2.20 -15.91
CA GLU A 236 13.42 -1.97 -14.74
C GLU A 236 13.02 -2.93 -13.62
N ASP A 237 13.93 -3.22 -12.70
CA ASP A 237 13.72 -4.22 -11.65
C ASP A 237 13.38 -3.54 -10.32
N GLY A 238 12.09 -3.36 -10.05
CA GLY A 238 11.55 -2.75 -8.84
C GLY A 238 11.11 -1.29 -9.00
N ALA A 239 10.18 -0.89 -8.12
CA ALA A 239 9.53 0.43 -8.16
C ALA A 239 10.51 1.60 -8.11
N SER A 240 11.56 1.50 -7.29
CA SER A 240 12.59 2.53 -7.15
C SER A 240 13.33 2.74 -8.47
N GLN A 241 13.79 1.65 -9.11
CA GLN A 241 14.50 1.70 -10.39
C GLN A 241 13.61 2.24 -11.52
N VAL A 242 12.32 1.88 -11.52
CA VAL A 242 11.33 2.45 -12.44
C VAL A 242 11.21 3.97 -12.24
N ALA A 243 11.08 4.42 -11.00
CA ALA A 243 10.97 5.84 -10.65
C ALA A 243 12.24 6.61 -11.03
N ASP A 244 13.42 6.08 -10.68
CA ASP A 244 14.73 6.65 -11.00
C ASP A 244 14.96 6.76 -12.50
N TYR A 245 14.59 5.72 -13.27
CA TYR A 245 14.68 5.77 -14.72
C TYR A 245 13.83 6.90 -15.30
N VAL A 246 12.55 6.99 -14.90
CA VAL A 246 11.64 8.05 -15.38
C VAL A 246 12.16 9.43 -14.99
N GLY A 247 12.70 9.61 -13.79
CA GLY A 247 13.27 10.86 -13.28
C GLY A 247 14.57 11.27 -13.98
N SER A 248 15.24 10.35 -14.68
CA SER A 248 16.55 10.61 -15.27
C SER A 248 16.47 11.56 -16.47
N SER A 249 17.55 12.32 -16.71
CA SER A 249 17.68 13.23 -17.88
C SER A 249 17.71 12.49 -19.22
N HIS A 250 17.97 11.19 -19.23
CA HIS A 250 18.11 10.37 -20.44
C HIS A 250 16.78 9.71 -20.85
N SER A 251 15.76 9.76 -20.01
CA SER A 251 14.47 9.09 -20.20
C SER A 251 13.40 9.95 -20.88
N ALA A 252 13.77 11.05 -21.50
CA ALA A 252 12.81 11.94 -22.17
C ALA A 252 11.83 11.15 -23.04
N GLY A 253 10.52 11.40 -22.84
CA GLY A 253 9.40 10.68 -23.45
C GLY A 253 8.91 9.47 -22.63
N SER A 254 9.53 9.15 -21.49
CA SER A 254 9.08 8.03 -20.65
C SER A 254 7.78 8.31 -19.92
N ILE A 255 7.08 7.23 -19.62
CA ILE A 255 5.91 7.18 -18.73
C ILE A 255 5.87 5.80 -18.06
N SER A 256 5.56 5.78 -16.78
CA SER A 256 5.36 4.57 -16.02
C SER A 256 4.20 4.72 -15.04
N PHE A 257 3.95 3.66 -14.28
CA PHE A 257 3.03 3.66 -13.16
C PHE A 257 3.70 3.05 -11.93
N VAL A 258 3.59 3.75 -10.80
CA VAL A 258 4.16 3.37 -9.49
C VAL A 258 3.16 3.71 -8.40
N GLN A 259 3.41 3.30 -7.17
CA GLN A 259 2.69 3.82 -6.01
C GLN A 259 2.92 5.33 -5.87
N ASP A 260 1.90 6.07 -5.42
CA ASP A 260 1.96 7.53 -5.29
C ASP A 260 3.09 7.98 -4.33
N ALA A 261 3.38 7.20 -3.29
CA ALA A 261 4.47 7.46 -2.36
C ALA A 261 5.84 7.56 -3.06
N TYR A 262 6.13 6.70 -4.04
CA TYR A 262 7.36 6.77 -4.84
C TYR A 262 7.40 8.00 -5.74
N ALA A 263 6.26 8.38 -6.31
CA ALA A 263 6.16 9.58 -7.13
C ALA A 263 6.43 10.84 -6.30
N LEU A 264 5.87 10.92 -5.10
CA LEU A 264 6.04 12.03 -4.16
C LEU A 264 7.49 12.11 -3.66
N THR A 265 8.06 11.01 -3.18
CA THR A 265 9.44 10.95 -2.67
C THR A 265 10.45 11.30 -3.75
N GLY A 266 10.25 10.82 -4.98
CA GLY A 266 11.09 11.13 -6.13
C GLY A 266 10.86 12.51 -6.73
N GLY A 267 9.85 13.27 -6.26
CA GLY A 267 9.48 14.57 -6.85
C GLY A 267 9.10 14.45 -8.34
N LEU A 268 8.54 13.32 -8.75
CA LEU A 268 8.25 13.03 -10.15
C LEU A 268 6.95 13.69 -10.60
N PRO A 269 6.93 14.28 -11.81
CA PRO A 269 5.69 14.74 -12.40
C PRO A 269 4.70 13.59 -12.56
N THR A 270 3.50 13.77 -12.01
CA THR A 270 2.41 12.78 -12.04
C THR A 270 1.25 13.31 -12.87
N ALA A 271 0.67 12.46 -13.71
CA ALA A 271 -0.46 12.82 -14.54
C ALA A 271 -1.78 12.74 -13.77
N GLU A 272 -2.68 13.69 -14.05
CA GLU A 272 -4.07 13.62 -13.62
C GLU A 272 -4.82 12.57 -14.45
N LEU A 273 -5.52 11.66 -13.81
CA LEU A 273 -6.35 10.63 -14.44
C LEU A 273 -7.81 11.08 -14.50
N ARG A 274 -8.45 10.95 -15.67
CA ARG A 274 -9.87 11.25 -15.80
C ARG A 274 -10.71 10.18 -15.12
N ASN A 275 -11.47 10.59 -14.11
CA ASN A 275 -12.37 9.72 -13.37
C ASN A 275 -13.74 9.52 -14.05
N PRO A 276 -14.62 8.62 -13.58
CA PRO A 276 -15.95 8.38 -14.14
C PRO A 276 -16.92 9.58 -14.06
N ASP A 277 -16.64 10.58 -13.21
CA ASP A 277 -17.37 11.86 -13.14
C ASP A 277 -16.91 12.86 -14.21
N GLY A 278 -15.87 12.49 -15.00
CA GLY A 278 -15.30 13.33 -16.05
C GLY A 278 -14.27 14.35 -15.56
N ARG A 279 -13.88 14.30 -14.27
CA ARG A 279 -12.85 15.16 -13.69
C ARG A 279 -11.49 14.53 -13.84
N TYR A 280 -10.46 15.36 -14.03
CA TYR A 280 -9.07 14.94 -13.94
C TYR A 280 -8.60 15.08 -12.51
N VAL A 281 -8.10 14.02 -11.91
CA VAL A 281 -7.74 13.94 -10.49
C VAL A 281 -6.37 13.28 -10.30
N MET A 282 -5.65 13.75 -9.29
CA MET A 282 -4.37 13.19 -8.86
C MET A 282 -4.59 12.00 -7.92
N PRO A 283 -3.61 11.08 -7.81
CA PRO A 283 -3.69 9.93 -6.88
C PRO A 283 -3.47 10.28 -5.40
N GLY A 284 -3.49 11.54 -5.03
CA GLY A 284 -3.23 11.97 -3.66
C GLY A 284 -4.19 11.37 -2.62
N SER A 285 -3.74 11.30 -1.36
CA SER A 285 -4.35 10.60 -0.23
C SER A 285 -5.88 10.77 -0.14
N ALA A 286 -6.39 12.02 -0.17
CA ALA A 286 -7.83 12.28 -0.10
C ALA A 286 -8.62 11.68 -1.28
N ASN A 287 -8.09 11.76 -2.50
CA ASN A 287 -8.76 11.25 -3.70
C ASN A 287 -8.79 9.72 -3.74
N VAL A 288 -7.73 9.08 -3.27
CA VAL A 288 -7.63 7.63 -3.09
C VAL A 288 -8.63 7.15 -2.03
N ALA A 289 -8.64 7.78 -0.84
CA ALA A 289 -9.60 7.48 0.22
C ALA A 289 -11.06 7.63 -0.28
N TRP A 290 -11.36 8.69 -1.03
CA TRP A 290 -12.68 8.85 -1.68
C TRP A 290 -13.01 7.71 -2.64
N GLY A 291 -12.06 7.26 -3.45
CA GLY A 291 -12.23 6.10 -4.34
C GLY A 291 -12.59 4.85 -3.55
N LEU A 292 -11.83 4.56 -2.50
CA LEU A 292 -11.98 3.36 -1.67
C LEU A 292 -13.23 3.35 -0.78
N THR A 293 -13.99 4.46 -0.67
CA THR A 293 -15.31 4.40 -0.03
C THR A 293 -16.28 3.45 -0.75
N ALA A 294 -16.03 3.15 -2.04
CA ALA A 294 -16.80 2.19 -2.83
C ALA A 294 -16.20 0.78 -2.82
N ALA A 295 -15.02 0.58 -2.26
CA ALA A 295 -14.40 -0.74 -2.13
C ALA A 295 -15.15 -1.59 -1.11
N THR A 296 -15.19 -2.90 -1.37
CA THR A 296 -15.76 -3.88 -0.43
C THR A 296 -14.81 -5.04 -0.25
N VAL A 297 -14.85 -5.68 0.92
CA VAL A 297 -14.16 -6.94 1.17
C VAL A 297 -15.08 -8.09 0.80
N ASN A 298 -14.60 -9.09 0.09
CA ASN A 298 -15.36 -10.28 -0.26
C ASN A 298 -15.50 -11.22 0.96
N GLU A 299 -16.57 -11.07 1.70
CA GLU A 299 -16.82 -11.87 2.92
C GLU A 299 -17.46 -13.24 2.66
N ASN A 300 -17.60 -13.68 1.40
CA ASN A 300 -18.14 -15.01 1.09
C ASN A 300 -17.07 -16.11 1.31
N PRO A 301 -17.15 -16.94 2.36
CA PRO A 301 -16.15 -17.95 2.68
C PRO A 301 -16.06 -19.10 1.66
N ARG A 302 -17.01 -19.19 0.74
CA ARG A 302 -16.98 -20.16 -0.37
C ARG A 302 -16.30 -19.59 -1.63
N SER A 303 -16.00 -18.30 -1.64
CA SER A 303 -15.31 -17.65 -2.75
C SER A 303 -13.81 -17.96 -2.72
N ARG A 304 -13.21 -18.14 -3.89
CA ARG A 304 -11.75 -18.18 -4.03
C ARG A 304 -11.09 -16.84 -3.69
N LEU A 305 -11.88 -15.75 -3.76
CA LEU A 305 -11.45 -14.38 -3.47
C LEU A 305 -11.88 -13.98 -2.05
N TYR A 306 -12.04 -14.95 -1.13
CA TYR A 306 -12.46 -14.67 0.23
C TYR A 306 -11.50 -13.71 0.94
N LEU A 307 -12.02 -12.68 1.55
CA LEU A 307 -11.33 -11.56 2.21
C LEU A 307 -10.46 -10.69 1.28
N GLN A 308 -10.47 -10.91 -0.02
CA GLN A 308 -9.84 -10.02 -0.96
C GLN A 308 -10.74 -8.81 -1.27
N GLU A 309 -10.12 -7.71 -1.67
CA GLU A 309 -10.83 -6.51 -2.08
C GLU A 309 -11.61 -6.70 -3.39
N ASN A 310 -12.75 -6.03 -3.46
CA ASN A 310 -13.52 -5.87 -4.66
C ASN A 310 -13.54 -4.38 -5.04
N LEU A 311 -12.84 -4.04 -6.10
CA LEU A 311 -12.67 -2.67 -6.60
C LEU A 311 -13.61 -2.32 -7.77
N ASP A 312 -14.51 -3.21 -8.17
CA ASP A 312 -15.40 -3.00 -9.33
C ASP A 312 -16.20 -1.69 -9.23
N ALA A 313 -16.68 -1.36 -8.03
CA ALA A 313 -17.40 -0.12 -7.79
C ALA A 313 -16.49 1.12 -7.72
N VAL A 314 -15.24 0.95 -7.30
CA VAL A 314 -14.21 2.02 -7.30
C VAL A 314 -13.96 2.49 -8.73
N TYR A 315 -13.79 1.56 -9.66
CA TYR A 315 -13.51 1.85 -11.08
C TYR A 315 -14.60 2.66 -11.78
N THR A 316 -15.82 2.62 -11.25
CA THR A 316 -17.00 3.25 -11.86
C THR A 316 -17.63 4.34 -11.00
N LEU A 317 -17.01 4.68 -9.86
CA LEU A 317 -17.53 5.64 -8.90
C LEU A 317 -17.61 7.06 -9.49
N LYS A 318 -18.81 7.59 -9.64
CA LYS A 318 -19.07 8.95 -10.12
C LYS A 318 -19.08 9.94 -8.96
N LYS A 319 -17.90 10.31 -8.49
CA LYS A 319 -17.66 11.35 -7.49
C LYS A 319 -16.54 12.26 -7.96
N PRO A 320 -16.65 13.59 -7.78
CA PRO A 320 -15.69 14.54 -8.35
C PRO A 320 -14.23 14.30 -7.95
N LEU A 321 -14.00 13.83 -6.72
CA LEU A 321 -12.67 13.66 -6.15
C LEU A 321 -12.19 12.19 -6.16
N SER A 322 -13.03 11.22 -6.58
CA SER A 322 -12.63 9.79 -6.55
C SER A 322 -11.51 9.50 -7.53
N TYR A 323 -10.43 8.88 -7.05
CA TYR A 323 -9.38 8.35 -7.90
C TYR A 323 -9.71 6.90 -8.30
N PRO A 324 -9.81 6.56 -9.60
CA PRO A 324 -10.32 5.27 -10.01
C PRO A 324 -9.31 4.10 -9.87
N LEU A 325 -8.03 4.40 -9.73
CA LEU A 325 -6.95 3.41 -9.55
C LEU A 325 -6.45 3.43 -8.11
N SER A 326 -7.39 3.29 -7.18
CA SER A 326 -7.16 3.15 -5.74
C SER A 326 -7.28 1.69 -5.33
N TYR A 327 -6.38 1.22 -4.46
CA TYR A 327 -6.35 -0.13 -3.90
C TYR A 327 -5.76 -0.09 -2.49
N TYR A 328 -5.64 -1.24 -1.81
CA TYR A 328 -4.94 -1.35 -0.53
C TYR A 328 -4.12 -2.64 -0.45
N ALA A 329 -3.03 -2.57 0.28
CA ALA A 329 -2.23 -3.75 0.61
C ALA A 329 -2.87 -4.58 1.72
N TYR A 330 -2.41 -5.82 1.89
CA TYR A 330 -2.92 -6.78 2.86
C TYR A 330 -1.90 -7.13 3.93
N TRP A 331 -2.34 -7.11 5.20
CA TRP A 331 -1.79 -8.01 6.19
C TRP A 331 -2.26 -9.43 5.88
N ILE A 332 -1.37 -10.39 5.95
CA ILE A 332 -1.66 -11.82 5.90
C ILE A 332 -1.32 -12.39 7.27
N VAL A 333 -2.34 -12.82 8.01
CA VAL A 333 -2.23 -13.19 9.42
C VAL A 333 -2.86 -14.56 9.71
N PRO A 334 -2.39 -15.29 10.73
CA PRO A 334 -3.01 -16.55 11.14
C PRO A 334 -4.45 -16.38 11.60
N ARG A 335 -5.28 -17.41 11.37
CA ARG A 335 -6.72 -17.39 11.67
C ARG A 335 -7.10 -18.47 12.66
N SER A 336 -7.93 -18.12 13.65
CA SER A 336 -8.52 -19.04 14.62
C SER A 336 -9.39 -20.11 13.97
N GLY A 337 -9.45 -21.30 14.60
CA GLY A 337 -10.26 -22.42 14.12
C GLY A 337 -9.62 -23.19 12.95
N THR A 338 -8.37 -22.91 12.63
CA THR A 338 -7.59 -23.58 11.59
C THR A 338 -6.26 -24.07 12.15
N GLN A 339 -5.52 -24.86 11.37
CA GLN A 339 -4.11 -25.16 11.68
C GLN A 339 -3.33 -23.83 11.63
N LEU A 340 -2.42 -23.65 12.58
CA LEU A 340 -1.58 -22.45 12.69
C LEU A 340 -0.18 -22.68 12.11
N PRO A 341 0.51 -21.63 11.65
CA PRO A 341 1.92 -21.71 11.30
C PRO A 341 2.75 -22.26 12.48
N PRO A 342 3.77 -23.09 12.26
CA PRO A 342 4.57 -23.68 13.33
C PRO A 342 5.24 -22.70 14.29
N ILE A 343 5.65 -21.53 13.82
CA ILE A 343 6.25 -20.48 14.65
C ILE A 343 5.22 -19.77 15.53
N PHE A 344 3.96 -19.72 15.11
CA PHE A 344 2.96 -18.83 15.69
C PHE A 344 2.37 -19.40 16.98
N ASN A 345 2.34 -18.57 18.01
CA ASN A 345 1.70 -18.88 19.28
C ASN A 345 0.65 -17.81 19.68
N ARG A 346 -0.11 -18.08 20.76
CA ARG A 346 -1.18 -17.17 21.20
C ARG A 346 -0.68 -15.83 21.75
N ALA A 347 0.51 -15.79 22.33
CA ALA A 347 1.08 -14.55 22.87
C ALA A 347 1.54 -13.64 21.72
N ALA A 348 2.21 -14.20 20.69
CA ALA A 348 2.47 -13.49 19.44
C ALA A 348 1.18 -12.97 18.78
N GLY A 349 0.08 -13.75 18.86
CA GLY A 349 -1.24 -13.30 18.39
C GLY A 349 -1.81 -12.11 19.16
N GLY A 350 -1.56 -12.03 20.46
CA GLY A 350 -1.86 -10.85 21.28
C GLY A 350 -1.12 -9.62 20.79
N SER A 351 0.21 -9.73 20.63
CA SER A 351 1.06 -8.67 20.09
C SER A 351 0.65 -8.23 18.69
N LEU A 352 0.43 -9.18 17.79
CA LEU A 352 0.05 -8.92 16.40
C LEU A 352 -1.30 -8.23 16.30
N SER A 353 -2.29 -8.65 17.10
CA SER A 353 -3.61 -8.01 17.10
C SER A 353 -3.58 -6.60 17.67
N ALA A 354 -2.74 -6.34 18.68
CA ALA A 354 -2.51 -5.01 19.22
C ALA A 354 -1.88 -4.10 18.16
N PHE A 355 -0.81 -4.54 17.51
CA PHE A 355 -0.12 -3.80 16.44
C PHE A 355 -1.04 -3.46 15.27
N ILE A 356 -1.78 -4.44 14.74
CA ILE A 356 -2.68 -4.18 13.61
C ILE A 356 -3.86 -3.31 14.02
N SER A 357 -4.36 -3.42 15.27
CA SER A 357 -5.40 -2.50 15.77
C SER A 357 -4.90 -1.07 15.83
N PHE A 358 -3.66 -0.84 16.29
CA PHE A 358 -3.02 0.47 16.24
C PHE A 358 -2.91 0.97 14.79
N ALA A 359 -2.35 0.17 13.89
CA ALA A 359 -2.18 0.51 12.47
C ALA A 359 -3.51 0.87 11.77
N LEU A 360 -4.60 0.16 12.08
CA LEU A 360 -5.94 0.42 11.52
C LEU A 360 -6.64 1.65 12.10
N CYS A 361 -6.19 2.12 13.26
CA CYS A 361 -6.79 3.25 13.97
C CYS A 361 -5.84 4.48 13.92
N THR A 362 -5.13 4.74 14.99
CA THR A 362 -4.26 5.92 15.13
C THR A 362 -3.17 5.96 14.04
N GLY A 363 -2.58 4.83 13.70
CA GLY A 363 -1.51 4.76 12.69
C GLY A 363 -1.93 5.16 11.27
N GLN A 364 -3.24 5.24 10.97
CA GLN A 364 -3.70 5.72 9.67
C GLN A 364 -3.36 7.19 9.43
N ASP A 365 -3.45 8.05 10.45
CA ASP A 365 -3.13 9.48 10.30
C ASP A 365 -1.65 9.67 9.99
N GLU A 366 -0.78 8.88 10.60
CA GLU A 366 0.67 8.90 10.36
C GLU A 366 1.01 8.39 8.95
N ALA A 367 0.35 7.32 8.50
CA ALA A 367 0.53 6.84 7.13
C ALA A 367 0.19 7.92 6.08
N ALA A 368 -0.81 8.77 6.35
CA ALA A 368 -1.16 9.88 5.46
C ALA A 368 -0.05 10.94 5.36
N GLU A 369 0.67 11.21 6.45
CA GLU A 369 1.83 12.12 6.47
C GLU A 369 3.02 11.55 5.67
N LEU A 370 3.11 10.23 5.57
CA LEU A 370 4.14 9.52 4.81
C LEU A 370 3.79 9.35 3.30
N GLY A 371 2.66 9.90 2.85
CA GLY A 371 2.24 9.88 1.44
C GLY A 371 1.30 8.74 1.06
N TYR A 372 0.85 7.93 2.01
CA TYR A 372 -0.20 6.93 1.78
C TYR A 372 -1.59 7.56 1.90
N ALA A 373 -2.61 6.82 1.53
CA ALA A 373 -3.98 7.24 1.73
C ALA A 373 -4.61 6.58 2.96
N LEU A 374 -5.53 7.30 3.60
CA LEU A 374 -6.32 6.76 4.70
C LEU A 374 -7.23 5.64 4.21
N LEU A 375 -7.28 4.54 4.96
CA LEU A 375 -8.35 3.56 4.79
C LEU A 375 -9.69 4.17 5.20
N PRO A 376 -10.71 4.16 4.34
CA PRO A 376 -12.02 4.67 4.73
C PRO A 376 -12.68 3.76 5.80
N PRO A 377 -13.62 4.30 6.58
CA PRO A 377 -14.22 3.60 7.73
C PRO A 377 -14.79 2.20 7.45
N ASN A 378 -15.31 1.97 6.23
CA ASN A 378 -15.81 0.65 5.82
C ASN A 378 -14.70 -0.40 5.77
N LEU A 379 -13.49 -0.04 5.34
CA LEU A 379 -12.33 -0.93 5.28
C LEU A 379 -11.68 -1.11 6.64
N VAL A 380 -11.53 -0.05 7.44
CA VAL A 380 -11.09 -0.15 8.84
C VAL A 380 -12.00 -1.11 9.62
N GLN A 381 -13.32 -0.94 9.52
CA GLN A 381 -14.27 -1.84 10.18
C GLN A 381 -14.16 -3.29 9.71
N ALA A 382 -13.96 -3.51 8.40
CA ALA A 382 -13.73 -4.85 7.86
C ALA A 382 -12.43 -5.45 8.40
N GLY A 383 -11.37 -4.66 8.50
CA GLY A 383 -10.08 -5.05 9.08
C GLY A 383 -10.21 -5.46 10.54
N LEU A 384 -10.82 -4.62 11.38
CA LEU A 384 -11.01 -4.90 12.81
C LEU A 384 -11.81 -6.21 13.06
N ARG A 385 -12.80 -6.52 12.20
CA ARG A 385 -13.49 -7.83 12.26
C ARG A 385 -12.54 -9.00 12.02
N GLN A 386 -11.53 -8.84 11.17
CA GLN A 386 -10.55 -9.90 10.90
C GLN A 386 -9.47 -9.95 11.99
N VAL A 387 -9.05 -8.83 12.57
CA VAL A 387 -8.17 -8.80 13.75
C VAL A 387 -8.73 -9.68 14.87
N ALA A 388 -10.05 -9.61 15.12
CA ALA A 388 -10.73 -10.46 16.10
C ALA A 388 -10.67 -11.96 15.77
N THR A 389 -10.20 -12.36 14.59
CA THR A 389 -10.00 -13.76 14.23
C THR A 389 -8.57 -14.26 14.50
N ILE A 390 -7.63 -13.40 14.85
CA ILE A 390 -6.25 -13.76 15.17
C ILE A 390 -6.24 -14.59 16.45
N PRO A 391 -5.57 -15.76 16.48
CA PRO A 391 -5.51 -16.60 17.67
C PRO A 391 -4.77 -15.93 18.82
N GLY A 392 -5.43 -15.70 19.94
CA GLY A 392 -4.83 -15.01 21.09
C GLY A 392 -4.98 -13.49 21.06
N HIS A 393 -5.76 -12.93 20.12
CA HIS A 393 -6.01 -11.50 20.01
C HIS A 393 -6.41 -10.88 21.37
N VAL A 394 -5.97 -9.66 21.60
CA VAL A 394 -6.41 -8.80 22.70
C VAL A 394 -7.78 -8.19 22.37
N ALA A 395 -8.34 -7.38 23.26
CA ALA A 395 -9.57 -6.67 22.99
C ALA A 395 -9.42 -5.78 21.76
N VAL A 396 -10.22 -6.06 20.72
CA VAL A 396 -10.19 -5.31 19.46
C VAL A 396 -11.11 -4.10 19.58
N PRO A 397 -10.64 -2.88 19.27
CA PRO A 397 -11.47 -1.68 19.35
C PRO A 397 -12.60 -1.72 18.33
N SER A 398 -13.69 -1.05 18.64
CA SER A 398 -14.70 -0.70 17.65
C SER A 398 -14.25 0.53 16.85
N LEU A 399 -14.82 0.73 15.66
CA LEU A 399 -14.53 1.92 14.84
C LEU A 399 -14.71 3.23 15.63
N ALA A 400 -15.74 3.32 16.48
CA ALA A 400 -16.00 4.50 17.31
C ALA A 400 -14.93 4.71 18.42
N GLN A 401 -14.15 3.70 18.73
CA GLN A 401 -13.04 3.79 19.70
C GLN A 401 -11.73 4.13 19.00
N CYS A 402 -11.58 3.83 17.70
CA CYS A 402 -10.39 4.19 16.92
C CYS A 402 -10.05 5.68 17.05
N ASP A 403 -11.04 6.57 16.92
CA ASP A 403 -10.85 8.03 17.02
C ASP A 403 -10.54 8.51 18.45
N ARG A 404 -10.50 7.61 19.43
CA ARG A 404 -10.31 7.93 20.86
C ARG A 404 -9.13 7.19 21.50
N LEU A 405 -8.47 6.31 20.77
CA LEU A 405 -7.29 5.64 21.28
C LEU A 405 -6.18 6.69 21.46
N PRO A 406 -5.65 6.90 22.70
CA PRO A 406 -4.42 7.63 22.81
C PRO A 406 -3.34 6.85 22.07
N ALA A 407 -2.52 7.51 21.29
CA ALA A 407 -1.34 6.89 20.73
C ALA A 407 -0.27 6.78 21.84
N PRO A 408 0.40 5.61 21.92
CA PRO A 408 -0.09 4.28 21.59
C PRO A 408 -0.91 3.69 22.75
N PHE A 409 -2.09 3.13 22.51
CA PHE A 409 -3.04 2.40 23.42
C PHE A 409 -3.43 3.04 24.73
#